data_7df1b5057afc29e43dc4868a146f2fd5
#
_entry.id   7df1b5057afc29e43dc4868a146f2fd5
#
_cell.length_a   1.000
_cell.length_b   1.000
_cell.length_c   1.000
_cell.angle_alpha   90.00
_cell.angle_beta   90.00
_cell.angle_gamma   90.00
#
_symmetry.space_group_name_H-M   'P 1'
#
loop_
_entity.id
_entity.type
_entity.pdbx_description
1 polymer ?
#
loop_
_entity_poly.entity_id
_entity_poly.type
_entity_poly.pdbx_seq_one_letter_code
_entity_poly.pdbx_strand_id
1 'polypeptide(L)'
;MRITARHRYHANPEEVYAMLNDKDFLKKVAARADATEATVSTDADGIELRASVVAPQKAQKLVGEELTLALRSNWTKLMNNRAEAVLSASVDRLPATLSGTAKLSGNESETIVEYDCEFSVRVALVGKRIEQAAAPYVTAVIDKQQEVGNEWLG
;
A
#
# COMPACT_ATOMS: atom_id res chain seq x y z
N MET A 1 14.63 -5.50 1.84
CA MET A 1 14.23 -6.05 0.53
C MET A 1 13.48 -5.00 -0.27
N ARG A 2 13.95 -4.73 -1.46
CA ARG A 2 13.32 -3.75 -2.34
C ARG A 2 12.09 -4.34 -3.02
N ILE A 3 10.97 -3.61 -2.98
CA ILE A 3 9.73 -3.98 -3.64
C ILE A 3 9.32 -2.85 -4.56
N THR A 4 9.15 -3.16 -5.84
CA THR A 4 8.73 -2.18 -6.86
C THR A 4 7.45 -2.65 -7.52
N ALA A 5 6.64 -1.68 -7.97
CA ALA A 5 5.45 -1.96 -8.75
C ALA A 5 5.19 -0.80 -9.71
N ARG A 6 4.50 -1.10 -10.78
CA ARG A 6 4.09 -0.13 -11.78
C ARG A 6 2.64 -0.38 -12.14
N HIS A 7 1.78 0.55 -11.78
CA HIS A 7 0.35 0.46 -12.05
C HIS A 7 -0.01 1.36 -13.23
N ARG A 8 -0.82 0.84 -14.12
CA ARG A 8 -1.34 1.57 -15.26
C ARG A 8 -2.86 1.66 -15.16
N TYR A 9 -3.38 2.87 -15.31
CA TYR A 9 -4.82 3.13 -15.29
C TYR A 9 -5.22 3.86 -16.57
N HIS A 10 -6.34 3.47 -17.15
CA HIS A 10 -6.92 4.13 -18.33
C HIS A 10 -7.82 5.29 -17.90
N ALA A 11 -7.20 6.26 -17.26
CA ALA A 11 -7.85 7.47 -16.76
C ALA A 11 -6.81 8.58 -16.64
N ASN A 12 -7.26 9.83 -16.59
CA ASN A 12 -6.34 10.96 -16.46
C ASN A 12 -5.77 11.06 -15.04
N PRO A 13 -4.67 11.82 -14.85
CA PRO A 13 -4.04 11.95 -13.54
C PRO A 13 -4.93 12.52 -12.44
N GLU A 14 -5.86 13.41 -12.76
CA GLU A 14 -6.77 13.99 -11.76
C GLU A 14 -7.69 12.92 -11.17
N GLU A 15 -8.24 12.05 -12.00
CA GLU A 15 -9.10 10.95 -11.56
C GLU A 15 -8.33 9.93 -10.73
N VAL A 16 -7.14 9.55 -11.17
CA VAL A 16 -6.30 8.59 -10.45
C VAL A 16 -5.82 9.18 -9.11
N TYR A 17 -5.40 10.44 -9.12
CA TYR A 17 -4.97 11.14 -7.91
C TYR A 17 -6.10 11.21 -6.89
N ALA A 18 -7.30 11.59 -7.33
CA ALA A 18 -8.48 11.63 -6.45
C ALA A 18 -8.80 10.24 -5.89
N MET A 19 -8.73 9.21 -6.71
CA MET A 19 -8.94 7.82 -6.29
C MET A 19 -7.96 7.40 -5.19
N LEU A 20 -6.67 7.64 -5.39
CA LEU A 20 -5.63 7.23 -4.43
C LEU A 20 -5.73 7.98 -3.08
N ASN A 21 -6.43 9.10 -3.05
CA ASN A 21 -6.70 9.87 -1.84
C ASN A 21 -8.14 9.74 -1.33
N ASP A 22 -8.90 8.81 -1.89
CA ASP A 22 -10.29 8.57 -1.52
C ASP A 22 -10.38 7.50 -0.43
N LYS A 23 -11.05 7.82 0.67
CA LYS A 23 -11.19 6.91 1.82
C LYS A 23 -11.92 5.63 1.47
N ASP A 24 -12.97 5.72 0.67
CA ASP A 24 -13.77 4.56 0.28
C ASP A 24 -12.98 3.63 -0.65
N PHE A 25 -12.15 4.20 -1.53
CA PHE A 25 -11.26 3.43 -2.36
C PHE A 25 -10.28 2.61 -1.51
N LEU A 26 -9.62 3.25 -0.55
CA LEU A 26 -8.66 2.57 0.33
C LEU A 26 -9.32 1.47 1.15
N LYS A 27 -10.54 1.68 1.62
CA LYS A 27 -11.31 0.64 2.32
C LYS A 27 -11.63 -0.54 1.39
N LYS A 28 -11.94 -0.29 0.14
CA LYS A 28 -12.18 -1.36 -0.85
C LYS A 28 -10.90 -2.17 -1.13
N VAL A 29 -9.76 -1.50 -1.22
CA VAL A 29 -8.48 -2.19 -1.37
C VAL A 29 -8.21 -3.09 -0.17
N ALA A 30 -8.42 -2.58 1.05
CA ALA A 30 -8.25 -3.37 2.27
C ALA A 30 -9.18 -4.59 2.28
N ALA A 31 -10.45 -4.42 1.92
CA ALA A 31 -11.40 -5.52 1.84
C ALA A 31 -10.99 -6.57 0.80
N ARG A 32 -10.50 -6.15 -0.36
CA ARG A 32 -10.01 -7.05 -1.40
C ARG A 32 -8.76 -7.82 -0.95
N ALA A 33 -7.98 -7.26 -0.04
CA ALA A 33 -6.83 -7.90 0.59
C ALA A 33 -7.19 -8.70 1.84
N ASP A 34 -8.48 -9.02 2.02
CA ASP A 34 -9.02 -9.84 3.10
C ASP A 34 -8.85 -9.23 4.50
N ALA A 35 -8.83 -7.92 4.61
CA ALA A 35 -8.85 -7.26 5.91
C ALA A 35 -10.18 -7.52 6.62
N THR A 36 -10.11 -7.85 7.91
CA THR A 36 -11.28 -8.07 8.76
C THR A 36 -11.87 -6.75 9.25
N GLU A 37 -11.01 -5.74 9.41
CA GLU A 37 -11.38 -4.39 9.78
C GLU A 37 -10.48 -3.40 9.05
N ALA A 38 -11.04 -2.24 8.67
CA ALA A 38 -10.27 -1.17 8.08
C ALA A 38 -10.87 0.19 8.44
N THR A 39 -10.01 1.13 8.83
CA THR A 39 -10.38 2.52 9.08
C THR A 39 -9.43 3.43 8.30
N VAL A 40 -9.95 4.52 7.78
CA VAL A 40 -9.15 5.51 7.05
C VAL A 40 -9.36 6.89 7.68
N SER A 41 -8.26 7.57 7.96
CA SER A 41 -8.27 8.91 8.52
C SER A 41 -7.29 9.82 7.77
N THR A 42 -7.54 11.12 7.84
CA THR A 42 -6.66 12.13 7.24
C THR A 42 -6.20 13.12 8.30
N ASP A 43 -4.96 13.56 8.19
CA ASP A 43 -4.40 14.62 9.04
C ASP A 43 -3.45 15.50 8.22
N ALA A 44 -2.69 16.38 8.88
CA ALA A 44 -1.75 17.28 8.21
C ALA A 44 -0.62 16.54 7.47
N ASP A 45 -0.32 15.29 7.87
CA ASP A 45 0.77 14.48 7.32
C ASP A 45 0.30 13.44 6.29
N GLY A 46 -0.95 13.52 5.86
CA GLY A 46 -1.48 12.68 4.79
C GLY A 46 -2.67 11.83 5.19
N ILE A 47 -2.82 10.70 4.53
CA ILE A 47 -3.90 9.74 4.75
C ILE A 47 -3.35 8.45 5.37
N GLU A 48 -4.06 7.93 6.36
CA GLU A 48 -3.69 6.69 7.04
C GLU A 48 -4.79 5.65 6.91
N LEU A 49 -4.42 4.47 6.45
CA LEU A 49 -5.26 3.28 6.47
C LEU A 49 -4.76 2.36 7.57
N ARG A 50 -5.62 2.05 8.53
CA ARG A 50 -5.35 1.01 9.53
C ARG A 50 -6.23 -0.18 9.21
N ALA A 51 -5.62 -1.35 9.11
CA ALA A 51 -6.32 -2.56 8.72
C ALA A 51 -5.84 -3.76 9.56
N SER A 52 -6.76 -4.64 9.89
CA SER A 52 -6.45 -5.91 10.54
C SER A 52 -6.58 -7.04 9.53
N VAL A 53 -5.60 -7.91 9.50
CA VAL A 53 -5.58 -9.07 8.61
C VAL A 53 -5.20 -10.33 9.38
N VAL A 54 -5.67 -11.48 8.92
CA VAL A 54 -5.25 -12.77 9.48
C VAL A 54 -3.88 -13.11 8.88
N ALA A 55 -2.91 -13.40 9.74
CA ALA A 55 -1.58 -13.77 9.30
C ALA A 55 -1.62 -15.10 8.54
N PRO A 56 -0.76 -15.28 7.52
CA PRO A 56 -0.62 -16.57 6.85
C PRO A 56 -0.29 -17.67 7.87
N GLN A 57 -0.89 -18.84 7.71
CA GLN A 57 -0.75 -19.93 8.68
C GLN A 57 0.70 -20.27 9.01
N LYS A 58 1.59 -20.23 8.02
CA LYS A 58 3.02 -20.47 8.19
C LYS A 58 3.72 -19.41 9.04
N ALA A 59 3.18 -18.21 9.08
CA ALA A 59 3.75 -17.09 9.82
C ALA A 59 3.15 -16.93 11.23
N GLN A 60 1.98 -17.54 11.50
CA GLN A 60 1.26 -17.34 12.77
C GLN A 60 2.07 -17.67 14.02
N LYS A 61 2.94 -18.67 13.95
CA LYS A 61 3.81 -19.04 15.07
C LYS A 61 4.84 -17.95 15.39
N LEU A 62 5.21 -17.14 14.40
CA LEU A 62 6.23 -16.09 14.55
C LEU A 62 5.59 -14.72 14.85
N VAL A 63 4.42 -14.44 14.30
CA VAL A 63 3.85 -13.09 14.30
C VAL A 63 2.46 -13.01 14.96
N GLY A 64 1.89 -14.15 15.40
CA GLY A 64 0.52 -14.20 15.93
C GLY A 64 -0.53 -14.44 14.86
N GLU A 65 -1.78 -14.63 15.29
CA GLU A 65 -2.88 -14.95 14.38
C GLU A 65 -3.37 -13.76 13.57
N GLU A 66 -3.37 -12.58 14.19
CA GLU A 66 -3.88 -11.34 13.58
C GLU A 66 -2.81 -10.27 13.60
N LEU A 67 -2.70 -9.55 12.49
CA LEU A 67 -1.79 -8.43 12.32
C LEU A 67 -2.59 -7.15 12.12
N THR A 68 -2.20 -6.08 12.81
CA THR A 68 -2.73 -4.75 12.58
C THR A 68 -1.68 -3.93 11.83
N LEU A 69 -2.06 -3.45 10.67
CA LEU A 69 -1.20 -2.68 9.77
C LEU A 69 -1.60 -1.21 9.81
N ALA A 70 -0.62 -0.33 9.74
CA ALA A 70 -0.84 1.09 9.52
C ALA A 70 -0.08 1.50 8.26
N LEU A 71 -0.81 2.00 7.27
CA LEU A 71 -0.24 2.44 6.00
C LEU A 71 -0.52 3.92 5.84
N ARG A 72 0.51 4.70 5.57
CA ARG A 72 0.39 6.15 5.36
C ARG A 72 0.89 6.51 3.97
N SER A 73 0.19 7.45 3.35
CA SER A 73 0.66 8.11 2.13
C SER A 73 0.48 9.61 2.26
N ASN A 74 1.51 10.33 1.88
CA ASN A 74 1.50 11.78 1.87
C ASN A 74 1.85 12.26 0.47
N TRP A 75 0.84 12.68 -0.29
CA TRP A 75 0.98 13.12 -1.67
C TRP A 75 1.26 14.61 -1.76
N THR A 76 2.16 15.00 -2.65
CA THR A 76 2.29 16.39 -3.08
C THR A 76 1.02 16.80 -3.84
N LYS A 77 0.83 18.08 -4.05
CA LYS A 77 -0.24 18.55 -4.94
C LYS A 77 0.00 18.04 -6.36
N LEU A 78 -1.08 17.69 -7.04
CA LEU A 78 -1.02 17.34 -8.45
C LEU A 78 -0.75 18.62 -9.26
N MET A 79 0.38 18.64 -9.97
CA MET A 79 0.81 19.77 -10.81
C MET A 79 1.39 19.24 -12.10
N ASN A 80 0.98 19.81 -13.24
CA ASN A 80 1.47 19.41 -14.56
C ASN A 80 1.33 17.88 -14.80
N ASN A 81 0.20 17.31 -14.37
CA ASN A 81 -0.11 15.89 -14.49
C ASN A 81 0.88 14.99 -13.73
N ARG A 82 1.51 15.50 -12.68
CA ARG A 82 2.47 14.77 -11.84
C ARG A 82 2.24 15.01 -10.37
N ALA A 83 2.48 13.97 -9.57
CA ALA A 83 2.50 14.05 -8.12
C ALA A 83 3.42 12.96 -7.58
N GLU A 84 3.92 13.16 -6.38
CA GLU A 84 4.76 12.19 -5.68
C GLU A 84 4.21 11.96 -4.29
N ALA A 85 4.42 10.76 -3.76
CA ALA A 85 4.04 10.45 -2.40
C ALA A 85 5.21 9.85 -1.63
N VAL A 86 5.23 10.15 -0.33
CA VAL A 86 6.03 9.41 0.64
C VAL A 86 5.12 8.36 1.25
N LEU A 87 5.59 7.13 1.25
CA LEU A 87 4.84 5.97 1.73
C LEU A 87 5.51 5.37 2.95
N SER A 88 4.71 4.97 3.91
CA SER A 88 5.20 4.19 5.04
C SER A 88 4.14 3.18 5.49
N ALA A 89 4.60 2.04 5.97
CA ALA A 89 3.72 1.06 6.59
C ALA A 89 4.44 0.43 7.76
N SER A 90 3.69 0.06 8.78
CA SER A 90 4.20 -0.62 9.96
C SER A 90 3.19 -1.67 10.42
N VAL A 91 3.68 -2.61 11.22
CA VAL A 91 2.84 -3.66 11.81
C VAL A 91 2.93 -3.51 13.32
N ASP A 92 1.79 -3.46 14.00
CA ASP A 92 1.77 -3.37 15.46
C ASP A 92 2.48 -4.56 16.09
N ARG A 93 3.32 -4.31 17.07
CA ARG A 93 4.07 -5.30 17.87
C ARG A 93 5.17 -6.04 17.10
N LEU A 94 5.43 -5.68 15.85
CA LEU A 94 6.49 -6.31 15.07
C LEU A 94 7.43 -5.25 14.51
N PRO A 95 8.73 -5.52 14.50
CA PRO A 95 9.70 -4.61 13.90
C PRO A 95 9.74 -4.75 12.36
N ALA A 96 8.57 -4.73 11.74
CA ALA A 96 8.41 -4.82 10.30
C ALA A 96 7.94 -3.48 9.76
N THR A 97 8.64 -2.94 8.76
CA THR A 97 8.33 -1.66 8.14
C THR A 97 8.45 -1.72 6.63
N LEU A 98 7.64 -0.91 5.97
CA LEU A 98 7.77 -0.61 4.55
C LEU A 98 7.91 0.90 4.44
N SER A 99 8.87 1.38 3.67
CA SER A 99 9.04 2.80 3.40
C SER A 99 9.44 3.02 1.97
N GLY A 100 8.99 4.11 1.36
CA GLY A 100 9.32 4.36 -0.02
C GLY A 100 8.57 5.52 -0.61
N THR A 101 8.49 5.52 -1.92
CA THR A 101 7.89 6.59 -2.71
C THR A 101 6.94 6.03 -3.76
N ALA A 102 5.99 6.87 -4.16
CA ALA A 102 5.18 6.64 -5.35
C ALA A 102 5.30 7.86 -6.27
N LYS A 103 5.34 7.62 -7.57
CA LYS A 103 5.37 8.67 -8.60
C LYS A 103 4.21 8.47 -9.55
N LEU A 104 3.35 9.48 -9.64
CA LEU A 104 2.20 9.50 -10.52
C LEU A 104 2.48 10.45 -11.68
N SER A 105 2.26 9.99 -12.90
CA SER A 105 2.37 10.82 -14.11
C SER A 105 1.45 10.28 -15.19
N GLY A 106 1.01 11.15 -16.08
CA GLY A 106 0.15 10.69 -17.16
C GLY A 106 -0.32 11.81 -18.08
N ASN A 107 -1.33 11.45 -18.86
CA ASN A 107 -1.98 12.34 -19.83
C ASN A 107 -3.50 12.13 -19.74
N GLU A 108 -4.26 12.71 -20.67
CA GLU A 108 -5.73 12.66 -20.65
C GLU A 108 -6.31 11.23 -20.68
N SER A 109 -5.58 10.26 -21.23
CA SER A 109 -6.09 8.90 -21.45
C SER A 109 -5.44 7.83 -20.57
N GLU A 110 -4.32 8.13 -19.93
CA GLU A 110 -3.55 7.13 -19.19
C GLU A 110 -2.75 7.76 -18.04
N THR A 111 -2.68 7.04 -16.93
CA THR A 111 -1.84 7.42 -15.78
C THR A 111 -1.05 6.22 -15.32
N ILE A 112 0.24 6.46 -15.04
CA ILE A 112 1.15 5.46 -14.48
C ILE A 112 1.49 5.89 -13.06
N VAL A 113 1.46 4.93 -12.13
CA VAL A 113 1.93 5.12 -10.76
C VAL A 113 3.05 4.11 -10.50
N GLU A 114 4.23 4.61 -10.21
CA GLU A 114 5.41 3.78 -9.95
C GLU A 114 5.72 3.80 -8.46
N TYR A 115 5.88 2.63 -7.87
CA TYR A 115 6.20 2.43 -6.46
C TYR A 115 7.61 1.90 -6.32
N ASP A 116 8.35 2.45 -5.37
CA ASP A 116 9.69 1.98 -5.02
C ASP A 116 9.82 2.01 -3.50
N CYS A 117 9.80 0.82 -2.91
CA CYS A 117 9.73 0.67 -1.45
C CYS A 117 10.82 -0.27 -0.94
N GLU A 118 11.22 -0.05 0.30
CA GLU A 118 12.09 -0.94 1.05
C GLU A 118 11.27 -1.62 2.16
N PHE A 119 11.22 -2.95 2.13
CA PHE A 119 10.58 -3.77 3.14
C PHE A 119 11.64 -4.36 4.06
N SER A 120 11.51 -4.15 5.36
CA SER A 120 12.50 -4.56 6.35
C SER A 120 11.83 -5.19 7.57
N VAL A 121 12.38 -6.32 8.01
CA VAL A 121 12.00 -6.97 9.27
C VAL A 121 13.24 -7.07 10.13
N ARG A 122 13.26 -6.31 11.23
CA ARG A 122 14.42 -6.22 12.14
C ARG A 122 14.31 -7.22 13.28
N VAL A 123 14.44 -8.49 12.96
CA VAL A 123 14.50 -9.58 13.94
C VAL A 123 15.83 -10.28 13.77
N ALA A 124 16.58 -10.38 14.85
CA ALA A 124 17.90 -11.02 14.82
C ALA A 124 17.78 -12.47 14.33
N LEU A 125 18.66 -12.87 13.41
CA LEU A 125 18.80 -14.19 12.82
C LEU A 125 17.69 -14.63 11.86
N VAL A 126 16.44 -14.16 12.03
CA VAL A 126 15.31 -14.62 11.22
C VAL A 126 14.66 -13.51 10.37
N GLY A 127 15.11 -12.27 10.49
CA GLY A 127 14.52 -11.13 9.79
C GLY A 127 14.44 -11.32 8.28
N LYS A 128 15.52 -11.74 7.65
CA LYS A 128 15.56 -11.99 6.20
C LYS A 128 14.62 -13.12 5.76
N ARG A 129 14.48 -14.14 6.57
CA ARG A 129 13.54 -15.24 6.32
C ARG A 129 12.10 -14.73 6.34
N ILE A 130 11.77 -13.88 7.32
CA ILE A 130 10.44 -13.28 7.43
C ILE A 130 10.19 -12.37 6.23
N GLU A 131 11.16 -11.55 5.84
CA GLU A 131 11.06 -10.71 4.64
C GLU A 131 10.75 -11.53 3.39
N GLN A 132 11.51 -12.59 3.16
CA GLN A 132 11.32 -13.46 2.00
C GLN A 132 9.96 -14.17 2.03
N ALA A 133 9.52 -14.62 3.19
CA ALA A 133 8.22 -15.27 3.35
C ALA A 133 7.05 -14.30 3.16
N ALA A 134 7.21 -13.05 3.59
CA ALA A 134 6.17 -12.03 3.52
C ALA A 134 6.09 -11.31 2.16
N ALA A 135 7.19 -11.22 1.42
CA ALA A 135 7.25 -10.47 0.17
C ALA A 135 6.14 -10.81 -0.84
N PRO A 136 5.77 -12.09 -1.08
CA PRO A 136 4.67 -12.42 -1.98
C PRO A 136 3.32 -11.84 -1.53
N TYR A 137 3.08 -11.77 -0.21
CA TYR A 137 1.85 -11.19 0.34
C TYR A 137 1.82 -9.68 0.18
N VAL A 138 2.96 -9.01 0.41
CA VAL A 138 3.08 -7.56 0.20
C VAL A 138 2.83 -7.22 -1.27
N THR A 139 3.45 -7.94 -2.17
CA THR A 139 3.26 -7.77 -3.62
C THR A 139 1.79 -8.01 -4.01
N ALA A 140 1.16 -9.05 -3.45
CA ALA A 140 -0.24 -9.35 -3.74
C ALA A 140 -1.17 -8.20 -3.31
N VAL A 141 -0.91 -7.56 -2.16
CA VAL A 141 -1.70 -6.40 -1.70
C VAL A 141 -1.53 -5.22 -2.67
N ILE A 142 -0.31 -4.98 -3.11
CA ILE A 142 -0.03 -3.92 -4.09
C ILE A 142 -0.79 -4.19 -5.40
N ASP A 143 -0.79 -5.43 -5.87
CA ASP A 143 -1.51 -5.83 -7.08
C ASP A 143 -3.04 -5.65 -6.92
N LYS A 144 -3.58 -5.95 -5.74
CA LYS A 144 -4.99 -5.73 -5.42
C LYS A 144 -5.39 -4.26 -5.56
N GLN A 145 -4.50 -3.36 -5.20
CA GLN A 145 -4.77 -1.94 -5.36
C GLN A 145 -5.01 -1.58 -6.84
N GLN A 146 -4.21 -2.12 -7.76
CA GLN A 146 -4.43 -1.89 -9.19
C GLN A 146 -5.73 -2.51 -9.69
N GLU A 147 -6.05 -3.72 -9.27
CA GLU A 147 -7.32 -4.39 -9.64
C GLU A 147 -8.52 -3.55 -9.21
N VAL A 148 -8.55 -3.13 -7.95
CA VAL A 148 -9.64 -2.30 -7.41
C VAL A 148 -9.68 -0.95 -8.11
N GLY A 149 -8.51 -0.37 -8.41
CA GLY A 149 -8.42 0.90 -9.15
C GLY A 149 -9.02 0.81 -10.54
N ASN A 150 -8.75 -0.26 -11.27
CA ASN A 150 -9.33 -0.47 -12.59
C ASN A 150 -10.86 -0.62 -12.53
N GLU A 151 -11.38 -1.31 -11.52
CA GLU A 151 -12.81 -1.42 -11.29
C GLU A 151 -13.44 -0.07 -10.90
N TRP A 152 -12.76 0.69 -10.04
CA TRP A 152 -13.21 2.01 -9.56
C TRP A 152 -13.34 3.03 -10.70
N LEU A 153 -12.38 3.02 -11.60
CA LEU A 153 -12.34 3.97 -12.72
C LEU A 153 -13.24 3.56 -13.89
N GLY A 154 -13.72 2.36 -13.85
CA GLY A 154 -14.67 1.85 -14.83
C GLY A 154 -14.11 1.42 -16.12
#